data_bcb610e6980e1310301f29d3a08b90db
#
_entry.id   bcb610e6980e1310301f29d3a08b90db
#
_cell.length_a   1.000
_cell.length_b   1.000
_cell.length_c   1.000
_cell.angle_alpha   90.00
_cell.angle_beta   90.00
_cell.angle_gamma   90.00
#
_symmetry.space_group_name_H-M   'P 1'
#
loop_
_entity.id
_entity.type
_entity.pdbx_description
1 polymer ?
#
loop_
_entity_poly.entity_id
_entity_poly.type
_entity_poly.pdbx_seq_one_letter_code
_entity_poly.pdbx_strand_id
1 'polypeptide(L)'
;MYPAGVSEQSNSEKLVAVTGAAGHIGSNLVRSLLAQGRRVRALVREHTAGIDGLPVEVVRCDVTDAQACRRALAGAPIVYHLAARISVGWDPPGPVEAVNLGGTRNVVEACLACGVQRLVHFSSIHAFSADPVDGVIDESRPLAQNQPHTLIYDRTKAEGERQVMAAVARGLDAVIVNPSSVIGPNDFAPSAMGEALIEIYRGRFPALVGGAGFDWVDVRDVVASALQAETRGRKGAHYLLTGHWLSFVELAQLWGKVSGAKIPRLVAPMWLARAGAPFVAGWSRLRGKRPLFTSDSLRVLRNHRHISHACASAELGHNPRPLEETLRHTYQWFKQAGKLT
;
A
#
# COMPACT_ATOMS: atom_id res chain seq x y z
N MET A 1 38.84 -23.06 13.21
CA MET A 1 38.42 -22.09 14.26
C MET A 1 37.52 -21.09 13.57
N TYR A 2 36.19 -21.28 13.62
CA TYR A 2 35.19 -20.35 13.08
C TYR A 2 34.88 -19.31 14.15
N PRO A 3 34.81 -18.02 13.82
CA PRO A 3 34.39 -17.05 14.80
C PRO A 3 32.89 -17.20 15.07
N ALA A 4 32.57 -17.41 16.31
CA ALA A 4 31.23 -17.53 16.83
C ALA A 4 30.51 -16.16 16.84
N GLY A 5 29.20 -16.20 16.53
CA GLY A 5 28.20 -15.34 17.16
C GLY A 5 28.19 -13.87 16.76
N VAL A 6 27.58 -13.55 15.62
CA VAL A 6 26.90 -12.24 15.48
C VAL A 6 25.60 -12.37 16.26
N SER A 7 25.54 -11.71 17.41
CA SER A 7 24.46 -11.84 18.38
C SER A 7 23.13 -11.31 17.85
N GLU A 8 22.08 -12.13 17.87
CA GLU A 8 20.68 -11.76 17.63
C GLU A 8 20.15 -10.66 18.56
N GLN A 9 20.86 -10.34 19.64
CA GLN A 9 20.53 -9.31 20.62
C GLN A 9 20.68 -7.86 20.11
N SER A 10 21.33 -7.61 18.97
CA SER A 10 21.63 -6.24 18.51
C SER A 10 20.51 -5.54 17.73
N ASN A 11 19.43 -6.24 17.34
CA ASN A 11 18.39 -5.67 16.49
C ASN A 11 17.20 -5.08 17.24
N SER A 12 16.95 -5.52 18.48
CA SER A 12 15.81 -5.04 19.30
C SER A 12 15.95 -3.60 19.78
N GLU A 13 17.16 -3.08 19.88
CA GLU A 13 17.42 -1.70 20.36
C GLU A 13 17.44 -0.64 19.24
N LYS A 14 17.50 -1.06 17.97
CA LYS A 14 17.61 -0.11 16.87
C LYS A 14 16.31 0.66 16.68
N LEU A 15 16.43 1.99 16.60
CA LEU A 15 15.32 2.88 16.28
C LEU A 15 14.89 2.67 14.83
N VAL A 16 13.60 2.49 14.62
CA VAL A 16 12.99 2.38 13.29
C VAL A 16 12.12 3.59 13.03
N ALA A 17 12.37 4.33 11.99
CA ALA A 17 11.51 5.42 11.56
C ALA A 17 10.52 4.93 10.48
N VAL A 18 9.24 5.26 10.66
CA VAL A 18 8.16 4.84 9.75
C VAL A 18 7.40 6.07 9.28
N THR A 19 7.50 6.42 8.01
CA THR A 19 6.66 7.46 7.41
C THR A 19 5.30 6.87 7.03
N GLY A 20 4.22 7.64 7.12
CA GLY A 20 2.88 7.10 6.88
C GLY A 20 2.44 6.09 7.94
N ALA A 21 2.99 6.19 9.15
CA ALA A 21 2.81 5.25 10.26
C ALA A 21 1.35 5.04 10.68
N ALA A 22 0.48 6.03 10.52
CA ALA A 22 -0.94 5.96 10.88
C ALA A 22 -1.85 5.42 9.74
N GLY A 23 -1.30 5.15 8.54
CA GLY A 23 -2.03 4.54 7.43
C GLY A 23 -2.31 3.05 7.65
N HIS A 24 -3.07 2.41 6.75
CA HIS A 24 -3.45 1.01 6.90
C HIS A 24 -2.25 0.06 7.03
N ILE A 25 -1.30 0.09 6.08
CA ILE A 25 -0.08 -0.73 6.17
C ILE A 25 0.80 -0.25 7.33
N GLY A 26 0.97 1.08 7.49
CA GLY A 26 1.82 1.67 8.51
C GLY A 26 1.41 1.30 9.93
N SER A 27 0.12 1.33 10.25
CA SER A 27 -0.41 0.97 11.57
C SER A 27 -0.19 -0.51 11.92
N ASN A 28 -0.28 -1.40 10.92
CA ASN A 28 0.04 -2.82 11.08
C ASN A 28 1.55 -3.05 11.23
N LEU A 29 2.38 -2.35 10.44
CA LEU A 29 3.84 -2.41 10.55
C LEU A 29 4.33 -1.94 11.91
N VAL A 30 3.83 -0.80 12.39
CA VAL A 30 4.18 -0.26 13.73
C VAL A 30 3.87 -1.28 14.82
N ARG A 31 2.67 -1.91 14.79
CA ARG A 31 2.31 -2.96 15.76
C ARG A 31 3.24 -4.18 15.69
N SER A 32 3.60 -4.59 14.49
CA SER A 32 4.50 -5.73 14.28
C SER A 32 5.93 -5.43 14.76
N LEU A 33 6.43 -4.20 14.55
CA LEU A 33 7.73 -3.76 15.05
C LEU A 33 7.75 -3.72 16.59
N LEU A 34 6.70 -3.17 17.20
CA LEU A 34 6.55 -3.14 18.67
C LEU A 34 6.47 -4.55 19.28
N ALA A 35 5.75 -5.47 18.62
CA ALA A 35 5.68 -6.87 19.04
C ALA A 35 7.05 -7.58 18.98
N GLN A 36 7.99 -7.10 18.17
CA GLN A 36 9.38 -7.55 18.12
C GLN A 36 10.30 -6.81 19.13
N GLY A 37 9.72 -5.98 20.00
CA GLY A 37 10.49 -5.19 20.97
C GLY A 37 11.27 -4.01 20.38
N ARG A 38 10.95 -3.61 19.12
CA ARG A 38 11.66 -2.51 18.43
C ARG A 38 11.18 -1.15 18.93
N ARG A 39 12.08 -0.19 19.00
CA ARG A 39 11.74 1.22 19.23
C ARG A 39 11.27 1.83 17.92
N VAL A 40 10.10 2.46 17.91
CA VAL A 40 9.49 3.02 16.70
C VAL A 40 9.32 4.53 16.81
N ARG A 41 9.83 5.25 15.83
CA ARG A 41 9.52 6.66 15.57
C ARG A 41 8.49 6.71 14.44
N ALA A 42 7.26 7.08 14.80
CA ALA A 42 6.13 7.16 13.91
C ALA A 42 6.01 8.56 13.30
N LEU A 43 6.31 8.70 12.02
CA LEU A 43 6.21 9.97 11.30
C LEU A 43 4.80 10.10 10.72
N VAL A 44 4.09 11.11 11.18
CA VAL A 44 2.71 11.39 10.80
C VAL A 44 2.55 12.85 10.41
N ARG A 45 1.63 13.16 9.47
CA ARG A 45 1.31 14.54 9.12
C ARG A 45 0.32 15.14 10.11
N GLU A 46 -0.89 14.66 10.15
CA GLU A 46 -1.98 15.19 10.98
C GLU A 46 -2.66 14.09 11.80
N HIS A 47 -3.04 13.00 11.15
CA HIS A 47 -3.84 11.94 11.76
C HIS A 47 -2.96 10.90 12.47
N THR A 48 -3.40 10.47 13.65
CA THR A 48 -2.71 9.49 14.48
C THR A 48 -3.56 8.27 14.82
N ALA A 49 -4.84 8.25 14.46
CA ALA A 49 -5.79 7.21 14.87
C ALA A 49 -5.27 5.76 14.72
N GLY A 50 -4.43 5.49 13.69
CA GLY A 50 -3.83 4.18 13.49
C GLY A 50 -2.77 3.78 14.52
N ILE A 51 -2.26 4.73 15.29
CA ILE A 51 -1.16 4.53 16.27
C ILE A 51 -1.48 5.04 17.67
N ASP A 52 -2.68 5.56 17.89
CA ASP A 52 -3.09 6.07 19.21
C ASP A 52 -2.97 4.98 20.27
N GLY A 53 -2.43 5.36 21.44
CA GLY A 53 -2.21 4.47 22.57
C GLY A 53 -1.04 3.49 22.42
N LEU A 54 -0.30 3.52 21.29
CA LEU A 54 0.89 2.69 21.12
C LEU A 54 2.14 3.37 21.72
N PRO A 55 3.09 2.61 22.30
CA PRO A 55 4.32 3.13 22.88
C PRO A 55 5.35 3.49 21.78
N VAL A 56 5.07 4.54 21.01
CA VAL A 56 5.89 5.04 19.91
C VAL A 56 6.28 6.49 20.11
N GLU A 57 7.43 6.89 19.57
CA GLU A 57 7.81 8.28 19.44
C GLU A 57 7.05 8.90 18.25
N VAL A 58 6.04 9.73 18.53
CA VAL A 58 5.26 10.41 17.48
C VAL A 58 5.97 11.68 17.04
N VAL A 59 6.33 11.78 15.76
CA VAL A 59 6.97 12.96 15.16
C VAL A 59 6.09 13.52 14.05
N ARG A 60 5.76 14.81 14.13
CA ARG A 60 5.05 15.52 13.06
C ARG A 60 6.03 15.79 11.91
N CYS A 61 5.74 15.19 10.75
CA CYS A 61 6.58 15.31 9.56
C CYS A 61 5.71 15.25 8.30
N ASP A 62 5.63 16.36 7.58
CA ASP A 62 5.16 16.32 6.20
C ASP A 62 6.36 15.94 5.31
N VAL A 63 6.23 14.87 4.54
CA VAL A 63 7.31 14.41 3.66
C VAL A 63 7.63 15.41 2.54
N THR A 64 6.76 16.37 2.27
CA THR A 64 7.01 17.45 1.31
C THR A 64 7.99 18.50 1.83
N ASP A 65 8.26 18.51 3.15
CA ASP A 65 9.28 19.36 3.78
C ASP A 65 10.59 18.57 3.96
N ALA A 66 11.61 18.93 3.16
CA ALA A 66 12.91 18.28 3.19
C ALA A 66 13.65 18.44 4.53
N GLN A 67 13.48 19.57 5.22
CA GLN A 67 14.11 19.80 6.52
C GLN A 67 13.43 19.00 7.62
N ALA A 68 12.09 18.92 7.58
CA ALA A 68 11.33 18.06 8.49
C ALA A 68 11.73 16.58 8.33
N CYS A 69 11.87 16.08 7.09
CA CYS A 69 12.35 14.73 6.83
C CYS A 69 13.75 14.50 7.44
N ARG A 70 14.70 15.42 7.22
CA ARG A 70 16.06 15.29 7.76
C ARG A 70 16.07 15.26 9.28
N ARG A 71 15.33 16.16 9.95
CA ARG A 71 15.21 16.16 11.42
C ARG A 71 14.56 14.88 11.93
N ALA A 72 13.50 14.43 11.27
CA ALA A 72 12.73 13.27 11.72
C ALA A 72 13.47 11.94 11.54
N LEU A 73 14.36 11.82 10.53
CA LEU A 73 15.13 10.60 10.27
C LEU A 73 16.49 10.58 11.01
N ALA A 74 16.92 11.68 11.63
CA ALA A 74 18.18 11.73 12.34
C ALA A 74 18.25 10.65 13.44
N GLY A 75 19.33 9.87 13.43
CA GLY A 75 19.57 8.80 14.39
C GLY A 75 18.76 7.51 14.18
N ALA A 76 17.98 7.42 13.12
CA ALA A 76 17.25 6.19 12.77
C ALA A 76 18.05 5.38 11.72
N PRO A 77 18.66 4.24 12.09
CA PRO A 77 19.39 3.41 11.15
C PRO A 77 18.49 2.72 10.13
N ILE A 78 17.22 2.53 10.44
CA ILE A 78 16.26 1.84 9.59
C ILE A 78 15.06 2.73 9.33
N VAL A 79 14.68 2.83 8.05
CA VAL A 79 13.55 3.64 7.61
C VAL A 79 12.60 2.80 6.76
N TYR A 80 11.31 2.85 7.11
CA TYR A 80 10.23 2.38 6.26
C TYR A 80 9.49 3.57 5.68
N HIS A 81 9.49 3.69 4.35
CA HIS A 81 8.83 4.81 3.67
C HIS A 81 7.52 4.35 3.05
N LEU A 82 6.40 4.64 3.75
CA LEU A 82 5.05 4.31 3.33
C LEU A 82 4.19 5.53 2.96
N ALA A 83 4.66 6.74 3.30
CA ALA A 83 3.89 7.94 3.03
C ALA A 83 3.67 8.12 1.53
N ALA A 84 2.41 8.08 1.12
CA ALA A 84 1.99 8.26 -0.27
C ALA A 84 0.55 8.77 -0.31
N ARG A 85 0.18 9.43 -1.42
CA ARG A 85 -1.18 9.78 -1.76
C ARG A 85 -1.68 8.87 -2.88
N ILE A 86 -2.66 8.01 -2.56
CA ILE A 86 -3.31 7.14 -3.54
C ILE A 86 -4.34 7.97 -4.30
N SER A 87 -4.27 7.94 -5.62
CA SER A 87 -5.21 8.63 -6.50
C SER A 87 -5.61 7.73 -7.68
N VAL A 88 -6.90 7.53 -7.81
CA VAL A 88 -7.52 6.76 -8.90
C VAL A 88 -8.36 7.67 -9.80
N GLY A 89 -7.78 8.77 -10.28
CA GLY A 89 -8.39 9.71 -11.22
C GLY A 89 -9.32 10.75 -10.60
N TRP A 90 -9.23 10.99 -9.30
CA TRP A 90 -10.05 12.00 -8.59
C TRP A 90 -9.23 13.21 -8.14
N ASP A 91 -8.02 12.98 -7.64
CA ASP A 91 -7.20 14.03 -7.08
C ASP A 91 -6.54 14.88 -8.19
N PRO A 92 -6.40 16.19 -7.99
CA PRO A 92 -5.58 17.01 -8.87
C PRO A 92 -4.12 16.52 -8.86
N PRO A 93 -3.40 16.59 -9.99
CA PRO A 93 -2.04 16.08 -10.12
C PRO A 93 -1.05 16.65 -9.10
N GLY A 94 -1.06 17.96 -8.89
CA GLY A 94 -0.07 18.63 -8.06
C GLY A 94 0.12 18.07 -6.65
N PRO A 95 -0.94 17.87 -5.84
CA PRO A 95 -0.81 17.26 -4.52
C PRO A 95 -0.33 15.80 -4.54
N VAL A 96 -0.65 15.03 -5.58
CA VAL A 96 -0.18 13.64 -5.73
C VAL A 96 1.31 13.64 -6.04
N GLU A 97 1.76 14.48 -6.97
CA GLU A 97 3.16 14.64 -7.32
C GLU A 97 3.99 15.17 -6.14
N ALA A 98 3.51 16.18 -5.45
CA ALA A 98 4.21 16.75 -4.30
C ALA A 98 4.52 15.69 -3.24
N VAL A 99 3.55 14.82 -2.91
CA VAL A 99 3.73 13.78 -1.90
C VAL A 99 4.54 12.61 -2.46
N ASN A 100 4.14 12.05 -3.62
CA ASN A 100 4.72 10.81 -4.12
C ASN A 100 6.11 11.01 -4.74
N LEU A 101 6.35 12.13 -5.44
CA LEU A 101 7.66 12.43 -6.03
C LEU A 101 8.50 13.29 -5.09
N GLY A 102 7.98 14.46 -4.70
CA GLY A 102 8.68 15.38 -3.82
C GLY A 102 9.00 14.75 -2.47
N GLY A 103 8.01 14.07 -1.88
CA GLY A 103 8.14 13.37 -0.61
C GLY A 103 9.16 12.24 -0.67
N THR A 104 9.09 11.37 -1.70
CA THR A 104 10.07 10.27 -1.86
C THR A 104 11.48 10.83 -2.03
N ARG A 105 11.67 11.86 -2.86
CA ARG A 105 12.97 12.52 -3.01
C ARG A 105 13.49 13.06 -1.68
N ASN A 106 12.66 13.76 -0.91
CA ASN A 106 13.06 14.32 0.38
C ASN A 106 13.45 13.25 1.39
N VAL A 107 12.71 12.14 1.45
CA VAL A 107 13.02 11.01 2.33
C VAL A 107 14.32 10.33 1.92
N VAL A 108 14.53 10.09 0.63
CA VAL A 108 15.75 9.46 0.10
C VAL A 108 16.99 10.34 0.37
N GLU A 109 16.91 11.64 0.11
CA GLU A 109 18.01 12.57 0.41
C GLU A 109 18.26 12.67 1.92
N ALA A 110 17.21 12.65 2.74
CA ALA A 110 17.36 12.59 4.20
C ALA A 110 18.02 11.29 4.65
N CYS A 111 17.67 10.14 4.05
CA CYS A 111 18.32 8.85 4.35
C CYS A 111 19.83 8.90 4.07
N LEU A 112 20.21 9.42 2.92
CA LEU A 112 21.63 9.60 2.57
C LEU A 112 22.36 10.54 3.53
N ALA A 113 21.75 11.68 3.84
CA ALA A 113 22.34 12.69 4.71
C ALA A 113 22.46 12.26 6.18
N CYS A 114 21.54 11.42 6.66
CA CYS A 114 21.52 10.92 8.03
C CYS A 114 22.25 9.58 8.21
N GLY A 115 22.83 9.01 7.17
CA GLY A 115 23.55 7.74 7.25
C GLY A 115 22.61 6.54 7.55
N VAL A 116 21.39 6.54 7.00
CA VAL A 116 20.44 5.43 7.16
C VAL A 116 21.05 4.16 6.60
N GLN A 117 21.07 3.10 7.39
CA GLN A 117 21.68 1.83 7.03
C GLN A 117 20.79 1.01 6.10
N ARG A 118 19.46 1.10 6.25
CA ARG A 118 18.48 0.39 5.43
C ARG A 118 17.21 1.20 5.22
N LEU A 119 16.81 1.35 3.95
CA LEU A 119 15.51 1.89 3.55
C LEU A 119 14.65 0.78 2.95
N VAL A 120 13.46 0.56 3.50
CA VAL A 120 12.39 -0.24 2.88
C VAL A 120 11.36 0.71 2.29
N HIS A 121 11.34 0.82 0.96
CA HIS A 121 10.43 1.71 0.24
C HIS A 121 9.16 0.97 -0.20
N PHE A 122 8.00 1.45 0.22
CA PHE A 122 6.71 0.93 -0.22
C PHE A 122 6.25 1.63 -1.50
N SER A 123 6.40 0.92 -2.60
CA SER A 123 5.84 1.32 -3.89
C SER A 123 4.45 0.68 -4.10
N SER A 124 4.18 0.17 -5.27
CA SER A 124 2.96 -0.52 -5.65
C SER A 124 3.19 -1.33 -6.94
N ILE A 125 2.38 -2.36 -7.19
CA ILE A 125 2.31 -3.00 -8.52
C ILE A 125 2.00 -1.99 -9.63
N HIS A 126 1.37 -0.88 -9.31
CA HIS A 126 1.08 0.23 -10.21
C HIS A 126 2.31 0.96 -10.74
N ALA A 127 3.48 0.74 -10.16
CA ALA A 127 4.75 1.27 -10.71
C ALA A 127 5.16 0.56 -12.00
N PHE A 128 4.66 -0.65 -12.25
CA PHE A 128 4.99 -1.41 -13.45
C PHE A 128 4.05 -1.11 -14.61
N SER A 129 4.57 -1.25 -15.84
CA SER A 129 3.77 -1.08 -17.05
C SER A 129 2.62 -2.11 -17.09
N ALA A 130 1.42 -1.62 -17.38
CA ALA A 130 0.27 -2.47 -17.61
C ALA A 130 0.33 -3.22 -18.95
N ASP A 131 1.17 -2.78 -19.89
CA ASP A 131 1.29 -3.38 -21.22
C ASP A 131 2.46 -4.38 -21.30
N PRO A 132 2.23 -5.53 -21.94
CA PRO A 132 0.96 -6.04 -22.46
C PRO A 132 0.01 -6.50 -21.34
N VAL A 133 -1.28 -6.21 -21.49
CA VAL A 133 -2.32 -6.43 -20.45
C VAL A 133 -2.43 -7.88 -20.00
N ASP A 134 -2.26 -8.83 -20.93
CA ASP A 134 -2.39 -10.27 -20.66
C ASP A 134 -1.02 -10.92 -20.28
N GLY A 135 0.04 -10.13 -20.19
CA GLY A 135 1.36 -10.63 -19.80
C GLY A 135 1.49 -10.76 -18.29
N VAL A 136 2.30 -11.74 -17.83
CA VAL A 136 2.67 -11.85 -16.42
C VAL A 136 3.47 -10.61 -16.00
N ILE A 137 3.14 -10.03 -14.88
CA ILE A 137 3.90 -8.97 -14.23
C ILE A 137 4.77 -9.63 -13.17
N ASP A 138 6.06 -9.51 -13.34
CA ASP A 138 7.09 -9.87 -12.37
C ASP A 138 8.09 -8.71 -12.24
N GLU A 139 9.15 -8.90 -11.47
CA GLU A 139 10.16 -7.88 -11.21
C GLU A 139 10.97 -7.47 -12.46
N SER A 140 10.89 -8.21 -13.56
CA SER A 140 11.51 -7.86 -14.85
C SER A 140 10.64 -6.91 -15.70
N ARG A 141 9.38 -6.73 -15.35
CA ARG A 141 8.45 -5.85 -16.06
C ARG A 141 8.97 -4.40 -16.01
N PRO A 142 9.03 -3.69 -17.16
CA PRO A 142 9.42 -2.29 -17.16
C PRO A 142 8.50 -1.41 -16.29
N LEU A 143 9.08 -0.42 -15.64
CA LEU A 143 8.31 0.59 -14.92
C LEU A 143 7.45 1.42 -15.88
N ALA A 144 6.29 1.82 -15.42
CA ALA A 144 5.36 2.67 -16.15
C ALA A 144 6.07 3.94 -16.64
N GLN A 145 5.80 4.28 -17.91
CA GLN A 145 6.31 5.47 -18.55
C GLN A 145 5.30 6.61 -18.50
N ASN A 146 5.77 7.83 -18.63
CA ASN A 146 4.91 9.00 -18.73
C ASN A 146 4.28 9.10 -20.13
N GLN A 147 3.18 8.37 -20.32
CA GLN A 147 2.39 8.37 -21.55
C GLN A 147 1.05 9.06 -21.32
N PRO A 148 0.37 9.59 -22.37
CA PRO A 148 -0.89 10.32 -22.23
C PRO A 148 -1.99 9.58 -21.48
N HIS A 149 -1.91 8.25 -21.40
CA HIS A 149 -2.92 7.40 -20.74
C HIS A 149 -2.46 6.80 -19.40
N THR A 150 -1.24 7.08 -18.98
CA THR A 150 -0.73 6.60 -17.68
C THR A 150 -1.36 7.41 -16.56
N LEU A 151 -1.95 6.73 -15.60
CA LEU A 151 -2.53 7.41 -14.43
C LEU A 151 -1.45 8.14 -13.65
N ILE A 152 -1.83 9.26 -13.03
CA ILE A 152 -0.90 10.05 -12.20
C ILE A 152 -0.30 9.21 -11.08
N TYR A 153 -1.06 8.30 -10.51
CA TYR A 153 -0.60 7.39 -9.46
C TYR A 153 0.47 6.44 -9.99
N ASP A 154 0.23 5.76 -11.10
CA ASP A 154 1.15 4.80 -11.73
C ASP A 154 2.47 5.49 -12.08
N ARG A 155 2.38 6.66 -12.75
CA ARG A 155 3.54 7.48 -13.11
C ARG A 155 4.33 7.91 -11.87
N THR A 156 3.66 8.40 -10.83
CA THR A 156 4.36 8.89 -9.63
C THR A 156 4.99 7.76 -8.82
N LYS A 157 4.40 6.56 -8.81
CA LYS A 157 5.02 5.39 -8.18
C LYS A 157 6.25 4.92 -8.97
N ALA A 158 6.16 4.82 -10.29
CA ALA A 158 7.29 4.45 -11.15
C ALA A 158 8.46 5.45 -11.00
N GLU A 159 8.18 6.74 -10.99
CA GLU A 159 9.21 7.77 -10.84
C GLU A 159 9.81 7.77 -9.44
N GLY A 160 9.00 7.53 -8.39
CA GLY A 160 9.49 7.36 -7.03
C GLY A 160 10.50 6.21 -6.93
N GLU A 161 10.24 5.08 -7.59
CA GLU A 161 11.19 3.96 -7.65
C GLU A 161 12.49 4.34 -8.36
N ARG A 162 12.41 5.08 -9.48
CA ARG A 162 13.62 5.58 -10.16
C ARG A 162 14.48 6.46 -9.25
N GLN A 163 13.86 7.30 -8.41
CA GLN A 163 14.56 8.12 -7.42
C GLN A 163 15.25 7.26 -6.36
N VAL A 164 14.56 6.21 -5.85
CA VAL A 164 15.18 5.25 -4.91
C VAL A 164 16.34 4.54 -5.56
N MET A 165 16.21 4.06 -6.80
CA MET A 165 17.29 3.39 -7.53
C MET A 165 18.48 4.32 -7.83
N ALA A 166 18.22 5.60 -8.14
CA ALA A 166 19.29 6.59 -8.27
C ALA A 166 20.05 6.80 -6.95
N ALA A 167 19.36 6.72 -5.81
CA ALA A 167 20.01 6.79 -4.50
C ALA A 167 20.79 5.51 -4.16
N VAL A 168 20.29 4.35 -4.59
CA VAL A 168 21.04 3.07 -4.48
C VAL A 168 22.38 3.17 -5.21
N ALA A 169 22.42 3.78 -6.40
CA ALA A 169 23.64 4.03 -7.14
C ALA A 169 24.60 5.00 -6.41
N ARG A 170 24.07 5.88 -5.53
CA ARG A 170 24.83 6.80 -4.68
C ARG A 170 25.24 6.18 -3.33
N GLY A 171 24.95 4.91 -3.11
CA GLY A 171 25.39 4.17 -1.95
C GLY A 171 24.28 3.80 -0.94
N LEU A 172 23.07 4.37 -1.03
CA LEU A 172 21.97 4.01 -0.12
C LEU A 172 21.66 2.51 -0.22
N ASP A 173 21.58 1.83 0.91
CA ASP A 173 21.03 0.48 0.93
C ASP A 173 19.50 0.56 1.01
N ALA A 174 18.85 0.32 -0.11
CA ALA A 174 17.39 0.34 -0.20
C ALA A 174 16.86 -0.92 -0.88
N VAL A 175 15.66 -1.32 -0.45
CA VAL A 175 14.85 -2.38 -1.05
C VAL A 175 13.46 -1.82 -1.32
N ILE A 176 12.85 -2.25 -2.41
CA ILE A 176 11.52 -1.79 -2.83
C ILE A 176 10.53 -2.95 -2.68
N VAL A 177 9.40 -2.69 -2.05
CA VAL A 177 8.28 -3.62 -1.97
C VAL A 177 7.08 -3.07 -2.70
N ASN A 178 6.44 -3.90 -3.53
CA ASN A 178 5.35 -3.54 -4.42
C ASN A 178 4.07 -4.31 -4.07
N PRO A 179 3.30 -3.85 -3.06
CA PRO A 179 2.03 -4.48 -2.74
C PRO A 179 1.00 -4.35 -3.87
N SER A 180 0.12 -5.34 -3.98
CA SER A 180 -1.11 -5.26 -4.76
C SER A 180 -2.23 -4.55 -3.99
N SER A 181 -3.50 -4.89 -4.20
CA SER A 181 -4.62 -4.29 -3.47
C SER A 181 -4.67 -4.83 -2.04
N VAL A 182 -4.27 -4.01 -1.09
CA VAL A 182 -4.15 -4.39 0.32
C VAL A 182 -5.49 -4.27 1.03
N ILE A 183 -5.91 -5.35 1.69
CA ILE A 183 -7.06 -5.40 2.60
C ILE A 183 -6.66 -6.08 3.91
N GLY A 184 -7.44 -5.89 4.97
CA GLY A 184 -7.14 -6.52 6.26
C GLY A 184 -7.58 -5.70 7.46
N PRO A 185 -7.26 -6.16 8.68
CA PRO A 185 -7.57 -5.44 9.92
C PRO A 185 -6.75 -4.15 10.07
N ASN A 186 -7.12 -3.35 11.07
CA ASN A 186 -6.47 -2.08 11.45
C ASN A 186 -6.53 -1.00 10.35
N ASP A 187 -7.57 -0.98 9.54
CA ASP A 187 -7.86 0.07 8.56
C ASP A 187 -8.65 1.23 9.24
N PHE A 188 -7.97 1.97 10.13
CA PHE A 188 -8.56 2.98 11.00
C PHE A 188 -9.18 4.16 10.25
N ALA A 189 -8.54 4.61 9.19
CA ALA A 189 -9.10 5.55 8.22
C ALA A 189 -9.38 4.74 6.95
N PRO A 190 -10.61 4.21 6.79
CA PRO A 190 -10.87 3.19 5.79
C PRO A 190 -10.28 3.53 4.43
N SER A 191 -9.47 2.61 3.91
CA SER A 191 -8.96 2.66 2.55
C SER A 191 -10.13 2.60 1.56
N ALA A 192 -9.91 2.93 0.29
CA ALA A 192 -10.97 2.85 -0.72
C ALA A 192 -11.62 1.45 -0.77
N MET A 193 -10.82 0.40 -0.55
CA MET A 193 -11.35 -0.98 -0.49
C MET A 193 -12.05 -1.26 0.82
N GLY A 194 -11.55 -0.76 1.95
CA GLY A 194 -12.23 -0.83 3.24
C GLY A 194 -13.58 -0.12 3.19
N GLU A 195 -13.66 1.09 2.62
CA GLU A 195 -14.92 1.80 2.39
C GLU A 195 -15.88 0.99 1.50
N ALA A 196 -15.39 0.39 0.42
CA ALA A 196 -16.24 -0.43 -0.45
C ALA A 196 -16.83 -1.63 0.30
N LEU A 197 -16.06 -2.33 1.12
CA LEU A 197 -16.54 -3.44 1.94
C LEU A 197 -17.59 -2.98 2.97
N ILE A 198 -17.37 -1.83 3.61
CA ILE A 198 -18.32 -1.23 4.56
C ILE A 198 -19.63 -0.85 3.86
N GLU A 199 -19.55 -0.20 2.70
CA GLU A 199 -20.73 0.23 1.94
C GLU A 199 -21.50 -0.97 1.35
N ILE A 200 -20.82 -2.04 0.96
CA ILE A 200 -21.46 -3.32 0.59
C ILE A 200 -22.21 -3.90 1.80
N TYR A 201 -21.58 -3.93 2.98
CA TYR A 201 -22.20 -4.41 4.19
C TYR A 201 -23.47 -3.64 4.55
N ARG A 202 -23.46 -2.32 4.35
CA ARG A 202 -24.59 -1.41 4.58
C ARG A 202 -25.69 -1.50 3.51
N GLY A 203 -25.50 -2.33 2.48
CA GLY A 203 -26.45 -2.47 1.36
C GLY A 203 -26.56 -1.21 0.47
N ARG A 204 -25.51 -0.38 0.44
CA ARG A 204 -25.53 0.88 -0.33
C ARG A 204 -25.01 0.77 -1.75
N PHE A 205 -24.58 -0.43 -2.16
CA PHE A 205 -24.24 -0.71 -3.55
C PHE A 205 -25.48 -1.17 -4.32
N PRO A 206 -25.94 -0.43 -5.33
CA PRO A 206 -27.09 -0.83 -6.11
C PRO A 206 -26.80 -1.98 -7.07
N ALA A 207 -25.55 -2.10 -7.53
CA ALA A 207 -25.07 -3.11 -8.45
C ALA A 207 -23.56 -3.29 -8.29
N LEU A 208 -23.06 -4.48 -8.63
CA LEU A 208 -21.64 -4.76 -8.78
C LEU A 208 -21.21 -4.56 -10.23
N VAL A 209 -19.91 -4.38 -10.48
CA VAL A 209 -19.36 -4.25 -11.84
C VAL A 209 -18.73 -5.58 -12.24
N GLY A 210 -19.24 -6.17 -13.31
CA GLY A 210 -18.72 -7.42 -13.89
C GLY A 210 -17.44 -7.21 -14.71
N GLY A 211 -16.59 -8.24 -14.76
CA GLY A 211 -15.34 -8.21 -15.55
C GLY A 211 -14.24 -7.33 -14.97
N ALA A 212 -14.41 -6.89 -13.74
CA ALA A 212 -13.47 -6.08 -12.98
C ALA A 212 -12.90 -6.90 -11.82
N GLY A 213 -11.63 -6.73 -11.48
CA GLY A 213 -11.01 -7.44 -10.38
C GLY A 213 -9.65 -6.87 -10.03
N PHE A 214 -9.13 -7.35 -8.91
CA PHE A 214 -7.80 -7.01 -8.43
C PHE A 214 -7.10 -8.25 -7.92
N ASP A 215 -5.79 -8.18 -7.82
CA ASP A 215 -5.04 -9.05 -6.94
C ASP A 215 -5.15 -8.51 -5.51
N TRP A 216 -5.58 -9.37 -4.59
CA TRP A 216 -5.88 -9.02 -3.20
C TRP A 216 -4.87 -9.65 -2.26
N VAL A 217 -4.24 -8.85 -1.42
CA VAL A 217 -3.27 -9.31 -0.44
C VAL A 217 -3.64 -8.85 0.97
N ASP A 218 -3.37 -9.70 1.96
CA ASP A 218 -3.55 -9.34 3.37
C ASP A 218 -2.47 -8.37 3.84
N VAL A 219 -2.87 -7.32 4.53
CA VAL A 219 -1.96 -6.32 5.10
C VAL A 219 -0.89 -6.95 6.00
N ARG A 220 -1.21 -8.03 6.71
CA ARG A 220 -0.28 -8.74 7.61
C ARG A 220 0.78 -9.51 6.82
N ASP A 221 0.45 -10.05 5.65
CA ASP A 221 1.41 -10.74 4.78
C ASP A 221 2.34 -9.74 4.11
N VAL A 222 1.82 -8.57 3.71
CA VAL A 222 2.62 -7.45 3.23
C VAL A 222 3.61 -6.99 4.30
N VAL A 223 3.15 -6.81 5.54
CA VAL A 223 4.01 -6.39 6.66
C VAL A 223 5.05 -7.45 6.98
N ALA A 224 4.66 -8.73 7.06
CA ALA A 224 5.59 -9.82 7.33
C ALA A 224 6.72 -9.87 6.28
N SER A 225 6.37 -9.76 5.01
CA SER A 225 7.34 -9.76 3.91
C SER A 225 8.21 -8.50 3.90
N ALA A 226 7.67 -7.33 4.26
CA ALA A 226 8.45 -6.10 4.37
C ALA A 226 9.47 -6.17 5.53
N LEU A 227 9.14 -6.82 6.64
CA LEU A 227 10.08 -7.09 7.73
C LEU A 227 11.20 -8.06 7.28
N GLN A 228 10.88 -9.07 6.47
CA GLN A 228 11.91 -9.92 5.87
C GLN A 228 12.75 -9.16 4.82
N ALA A 229 12.14 -8.25 4.06
CA ALA A 229 12.87 -7.42 3.11
C ALA A 229 13.89 -6.49 3.79
N GLU A 230 13.63 -6.04 5.02
CA GLU A 230 14.61 -5.28 5.81
C GLU A 230 15.92 -6.06 5.99
N THR A 231 15.84 -7.36 6.29
CA THR A 231 16.99 -8.16 6.69
C THR A 231 17.56 -9.03 5.58
N ARG A 232 16.72 -9.54 4.68
CA ARG A 232 17.06 -10.52 3.65
C ARG A 232 17.00 -9.95 2.24
N GLY A 233 16.27 -8.85 2.04
CA GLY A 233 16.08 -8.28 0.71
C GLY A 233 17.42 -7.80 0.13
N ARG A 234 17.65 -8.07 -1.15
CA ARG A 234 18.85 -7.62 -1.87
C ARG A 234 18.79 -6.10 -2.11
N LYS A 235 19.92 -5.42 -1.93
CA LYS A 235 20.06 -3.99 -2.23
C LYS A 235 19.63 -3.71 -3.67
N GLY A 236 18.71 -2.76 -3.85
CA GLY A 236 18.17 -2.37 -5.14
C GLY A 236 17.17 -3.34 -5.74
N ALA A 237 16.80 -4.42 -5.05
CA ALA A 237 15.79 -5.34 -5.56
C ALA A 237 14.36 -4.81 -5.35
N HIS A 238 13.48 -5.28 -6.23
CA HIS A 238 12.04 -5.15 -6.12
C HIS A 238 11.45 -6.47 -5.66
N TYR A 239 10.36 -6.42 -4.90
CA TYR A 239 9.60 -7.59 -4.46
C TYR A 239 8.11 -7.34 -4.58
N LEU A 240 7.44 -8.08 -5.46
CA LEU A 240 6.01 -7.98 -5.64
C LEU A 240 5.31 -8.74 -4.51
N LEU A 241 4.61 -8.02 -3.65
CA LEU A 241 3.89 -8.56 -2.51
C LEU A 241 2.40 -8.67 -2.86
N THR A 242 2.05 -9.75 -3.55
CA THR A 242 0.73 -9.97 -4.13
C THR A 242 0.05 -11.18 -3.50
N GLY A 243 -1.22 -11.40 -3.78
CA GLY A 243 -1.99 -12.44 -3.15
C GLY A 243 -2.81 -13.24 -4.14
N HIS A 244 -4.12 -13.05 -4.15
CA HIS A 244 -5.05 -13.83 -4.96
C HIS A 244 -5.88 -12.92 -5.86
N TRP A 245 -5.85 -13.16 -7.16
CA TRP A 245 -6.72 -12.44 -8.06
C TRP A 245 -8.17 -12.92 -7.93
N LEU A 246 -9.09 -12.02 -7.60
CA LEU A 246 -10.52 -12.25 -7.66
C LEU A 246 -11.21 -11.07 -8.33
N SER A 247 -12.28 -11.38 -9.06
CA SER A 247 -13.18 -10.32 -9.53
C SER A 247 -13.86 -9.63 -8.34
N PHE A 248 -14.30 -8.40 -8.55
CA PHE A 248 -15.03 -7.65 -7.52
C PHE A 248 -16.34 -8.35 -7.12
N VAL A 249 -16.95 -9.09 -8.04
CA VAL A 249 -18.16 -9.89 -7.78
C VAL A 249 -17.85 -11.06 -6.84
N GLU A 250 -16.77 -11.81 -7.12
CA GLU A 250 -16.34 -12.93 -6.28
C GLU A 250 -15.93 -12.45 -4.88
N LEU A 251 -15.18 -11.32 -4.81
CA LEU A 251 -14.83 -10.70 -3.53
C LEU A 251 -16.09 -10.33 -2.72
N ALA A 252 -17.07 -9.68 -3.37
CA ALA A 252 -18.32 -9.31 -2.71
C ALA A 252 -19.10 -10.53 -2.23
N GLN A 253 -19.16 -11.60 -3.02
CA GLN A 253 -19.80 -12.86 -2.63
C GLN A 253 -19.10 -13.48 -1.41
N LEU A 254 -17.76 -13.51 -1.42
CA LEU A 254 -16.98 -14.02 -0.29
C LEU A 254 -17.17 -13.13 0.94
N TRP A 255 -17.23 -11.81 0.77
CA TRP A 255 -17.57 -10.87 1.85
C TRP A 255 -18.94 -11.14 2.44
N GLY A 256 -19.96 -11.38 1.60
CA GLY A 256 -21.30 -11.77 2.07
C GLY A 256 -21.29 -13.07 2.88
N LYS A 257 -20.53 -14.07 2.44
CA LYS A 257 -20.37 -15.35 3.15
C LYS A 257 -19.78 -15.15 4.56
N VAL A 258 -18.76 -14.32 4.72
CA VAL A 258 -18.09 -14.14 6.03
C VAL A 258 -18.74 -13.12 6.93
N SER A 259 -19.45 -12.12 6.38
CA SER A 259 -20.05 -11.01 7.14
C SER A 259 -21.55 -11.12 7.35
N GLY A 260 -22.23 -11.97 6.59
CA GLY A 260 -23.70 -12.01 6.53
C GLY A 260 -24.33 -10.85 5.74
N ALA A 261 -23.53 -10.04 5.05
CA ALA A 261 -24.04 -8.92 4.25
C ALA A 261 -24.88 -9.40 3.06
N LYS A 262 -25.94 -8.66 2.76
CA LYS A 262 -26.75 -8.89 1.55
C LYS A 262 -26.04 -8.31 0.34
N ILE A 263 -25.56 -9.20 -0.54
CA ILE A 263 -24.84 -8.80 -1.74
C ILE A 263 -25.82 -8.42 -2.85
N PRO A 264 -25.55 -7.32 -3.59
CA PRO A 264 -26.37 -6.93 -4.74
C PRO A 264 -26.46 -8.07 -5.77
N ARG A 265 -27.66 -8.40 -6.22
CA ARG A 265 -27.87 -9.42 -7.26
C ARG A 265 -27.59 -8.91 -8.66
N LEU A 266 -27.70 -7.58 -8.87
CA LEU A 266 -27.48 -6.96 -10.16
C LEU A 266 -25.98 -6.81 -10.40
N VAL A 267 -25.51 -7.36 -11.51
CA VAL A 267 -24.14 -7.20 -12.00
C VAL A 267 -24.19 -6.39 -13.29
N ALA A 268 -23.74 -5.16 -13.25
CA ALA A 268 -23.68 -4.29 -14.42
C ALA A 268 -22.48 -4.68 -15.30
N PRO A 269 -22.67 -4.84 -16.61
CA PRO A 269 -21.53 -5.05 -17.50
C PRO A 269 -20.64 -3.81 -17.55
N MET A 270 -19.35 -4.01 -17.82
CA MET A 270 -18.33 -2.95 -17.79
C MET A 270 -18.67 -1.74 -18.69
N TRP A 271 -19.29 -1.98 -19.86
CA TRP A 271 -19.66 -0.89 -20.76
C TRP A 271 -20.70 0.04 -20.13
N LEU A 272 -21.69 -0.51 -19.39
CA LEU A 272 -22.71 0.27 -18.70
C LEU A 272 -22.10 1.05 -17.52
N ALA A 273 -21.19 0.41 -16.77
CA ALA A 273 -20.44 1.08 -15.69
C ALA A 273 -19.63 2.27 -16.24
N ARG A 274 -18.99 2.12 -17.41
CA ARG A 274 -18.25 3.20 -18.07
C ARG A 274 -19.16 4.35 -18.52
N ALA A 275 -20.30 4.04 -19.11
CA ALA A 275 -21.28 5.06 -19.52
C ALA A 275 -21.85 5.82 -18.32
N GLY A 276 -22.08 5.14 -17.19
CA GLY A 276 -22.62 5.74 -15.96
C GLY A 276 -21.58 6.49 -15.11
N ALA A 277 -20.30 6.18 -15.23
CA ALA A 277 -19.24 6.75 -14.39
C ALA A 277 -19.22 8.29 -14.35
N PRO A 278 -19.36 9.05 -15.45
CA PRO A 278 -19.38 10.50 -15.41
C PRO A 278 -20.54 11.06 -14.57
N PHE A 279 -21.71 10.43 -14.66
CA PHE A 279 -22.90 10.87 -13.89
C PHE A 279 -22.73 10.59 -12.39
N VAL A 280 -22.22 9.41 -12.04
CA VAL A 280 -21.90 9.06 -10.64
C VAL A 280 -20.82 9.99 -10.08
N ALA A 281 -19.80 10.30 -10.86
CA ALA A 281 -18.75 11.23 -10.44
C ALA A 281 -19.29 12.65 -10.23
N GLY A 282 -20.12 13.16 -11.15
CA GLY A 282 -20.78 14.45 -11.04
C GLY A 282 -21.67 14.54 -9.79
N TRP A 283 -22.50 13.52 -9.55
CA TRP A 283 -23.39 13.45 -8.39
C TRP A 283 -22.61 13.36 -7.07
N SER A 284 -21.52 12.58 -7.04
CA SER A 284 -20.65 12.49 -5.85
C SER A 284 -19.98 13.82 -5.54
N ARG A 285 -19.53 14.56 -6.58
CA ARG A 285 -18.97 15.92 -6.43
C ARG A 285 -19.95 16.89 -5.80
N LEU A 286 -21.19 16.90 -6.27
CA LEU A 286 -22.25 17.76 -5.72
C LEU A 286 -22.51 17.46 -4.24
N ARG A 287 -22.27 16.22 -3.79
CA ARG A 287 -22.43 15.81 -2.40
C ARG A 287 -21.15 15.89 -1.56
N GLY A 288 -20.05 16.42 -2.11
CA GLY A 288 -18.77 16.50 -1.41
C GLY A 288 -18.14 15.13 -1.08
N LYS A 289 -18.57 14.04 -1.77
CA LYS A 289 -18.08 12.68 -1.55
C LYS A 289 -17.13 12.26 -2.66
N ARG A 290 -16.14 11.45 -2.32
CA ARG A 290 -15.28 10.78 -3.33
C ARG A 290 -16.12 9.78 -4.11
N PRO A 291 -16.08 9.78 -5.46
CA PRO A 291 -16.74 8.77 -6.24
C PRO A 291 -16.00 7.43 -6.09
N LEU A 292 -16.74 6.36 -5.86
CA LEU A 292 -16.21 5.01 -5.79
C LEU A 292 -15.76 4.49 -7.17
N PHE A 293 -16.37 5.02 -8.23
CA PHE A 293 -16.06 4.64 -9.62
C PHE A 293 -15.86 5.90 -10.47
N THR A 294 -14.69 5.98 -11.10
CA THR A 294 -14.35 6.95 -12.14
C THR A 294 -14.03 6.20 -13.43
N SER A 295 -14.02 6.88 -14.58
CA SER A 295 -13.58 6.26 -15.84
C SER A 295 -12.16 5.69 -15.73
N ASP A 296 -11.28 6.34 -14.96
CA ASP A 296 -9.91 5.92 -14.74
C ASP A 296 -9.83 4.70 -13.80
N SER A 297 -10.61 4.68 -12.71
CA SER A 297 -10.66 3.50 -11.83
C SER A 297 -11.19 2.27 -12.56
N LEU A 298 -12.19 2.43 -13.45
CA LEU A 298 -12.71 1.34 -14.29
C LEU A 298 -11.69 0.82 -15.32
N ARG A 299 -10.73 1.66 -15.74
CA ARG A 299 -9.63 1.23 -16.61
C ARG A 299 -8.65 0.34 -15.85
N VAL A 300 -8.27 0.73 -14.65
CA VAL A 300 -7.35 -0.02 -13.77
C VAL A 300 -7.88 -1.41 -13.43
N LEU A 301 -9.20 -1.56 -13.28
CA LEU A 301 -9.85 -2.83 -12.97
C LEU A 301 -9.62 -3.97 -13.97
N ARG A 302 -9.07 -3.68 -15.16
CA ARG A 302 -8.74 -4.69 -16.19
C ARG A 302 -7.26 -5.05 -16.23
N ASN A 303 -6.43 -4.23 -15.61
CA ASN A 303 -4.98 -4.41 -15.59
C ASN A 303 -4.56 -5.37 -14.47
N HIS A 304 -3.34 -5.85 -14.52
CA HIS A 304 -2.70 -6.57 -13.40
C HIS A 304 -3.44 -7.87 -12.99
N ARG A 305 -3.87 -8.68 -13.97
CA ARG A 305 -4.54 -9.96 -13.69
C ARG A 305 -3.59 -11.09 -13.32
N HIS A 306 -2.39 -11.07 -13.86
CA HIS A 306 -1.39 -12.11 -13.68
C HIS A 306 -0.13 -11.49 -13.09
N ILE A 307 0.00 -11.53 -11.77
CA ILE A 307 1.15 -11.00 -11.08
C ILE A 307 1.86 -12.15 -10.37
N SER A 308 3.17 -12.24 -10.54
CA SER A 308 3.99 -13.27 -9.91
C SER A 308 4.64 -12.71 -8.64
N HIS A 309 4.48 -13.39 -7.53
CA HIS A 309 5.24 -13.14 -6.30
C HIS A 309 6.36 -14.16 -6.07
N ALA A 310 6.80 -14.86 -7.13
CA ALA A 310 7.77 -15.96 -7.02
C ALA A 310 9.09 -15.51 -6.39
N CYS A 311 9.60 -14.34 -6.75
CA CYS A 311 10.81 -13.76 -6.16
C CYS A 311 10.61 -13.47 -4.66
N ALA A 312 9.52 -12.82 -4.29
CA ALA A 312 9.21 -12.55 -2.89
C ALA A 312 9.03 -13.84 -2.08
N SER A 313 8.42 -14.87 -2.65
CA SER A 313 8.28 -16.18 -1.99
C SER A 313 9.63 -16.85 -1.78
N ALA A 314 10.49 -16.87 -2.78
CA ALA A 314 11.80 -17.53 -2.70
C ALA A 314 12.75 -16.81 -1.74
N GLU A 315 12.82 -15.49 -1.77
CA GLU A 315 13.81 -14.72 -1.04
C GLU A 315 13.31 -14.22 0.33
N LEU A 316 12.03 -13.87 0.44
CA LEU A 316 11.45 -13.30 1.66
C LEU A 316 10.52 -14.27 2.40
N GLY A 317 10.18 -15.42 1.79
CA GLY A 317 9.19 -16.34 2.35
C GLY A 317 7.76 -15.80 2.27
N HIS A 318 7.47 -14.92 1.29
CA HIS A 318 6.13 -14.41 1.07
C HIS A 318 5.16 -15.56 0.76
N ASN A 319 4.13 -15.70 1.59
CA ASN A 319 3.11 -16.72 1.46
C ASN A 319 1.74 -16.12 1.78
N PRO A 320 1.00 -15.66 0.77
CA PRO A 320 -0.27 -14.98 1.00
C PRO A 320 -1.32 -15.95 1.55
N ARG A 321 -1.95 -15.54 2.65
CA ARG A 321 -3.02 -16.32 3.29
C ARG A 321 -4.28 -16.39 2.45
N PRO A 322 -5.15 -17.39 2.66
CA PRO A 322 -6.44 -17.49 1.99
C PRO A 322 -7.28 -16.22 2.20
N LEU A 323 -7.86 -15.68 1.13
CA LEU A 323 -8.59 -14.42 1.16
C LEU A 323 -9.84 -14.48 2.08
N GLU A 324 -10.45 -15.66 2.25
CA GLU A 324 -11.56 -15.83 3.19
C GLU A 324 -11.12 -15.55 4.63
N GLU A 325 -9.93 -15.95 5.01
CA GLU A 325 -9.35 -15.64 6.31
C GLU A 325 -9.14 -14.14 6.49
N THR A 326 -8.57 -13.50 5.47
CA THR A 326 -8.37 -12.04 5.45
C THR A 326 -9.69 -11.30 5.65
N LEU A 327 -10.71 -11.64 4.88
CA LEU A 327 -12.02 -11.00 4.97
C LEU A 327 -12.70 -11.26 6.32
N ARG A 328 -12.57 -12.46 6.89
CA ARG A 328 -13.11 -12.78 8.23
C ARG A 328 -12.49 -11.89 9.30
N HIS A 329 -11.16 -11.74 9.31
CA HIS A 329 -10.48 -10.90 10.27
C HIS A 329 -10.77 -9.40 10.03
N THR A 330 -10.90 -8.97 8.77
CA THR A 330 -11.31 -7.62 8.42
C THR A 330 -12.72 -7.31 8.95
N TYR A 331 -13.67 -8.25 8.78
CA TYR A 331 -15.03 -8.12 9.31
C TYR A 331 -15.04 -8.00 10.84
N GLN A 332 -14.33 -8.91 11.50
CA GLN A 332 -14.23 -8.88 12.97
C GLN A 332 -13.68 -7.55 13.47
N TRP A 333 -12.63 -7.06 12.83
CA TRP A 333 -12.03 -5.79 13.19
C TRP A 333 -12.96 -4.60 12.92
N PHE A 334 -13.62 -4.53 11.75
CA PHE A 334 -14.59 -3.47 11.46
C PHE A 334 -15.74 -3.46 12.47
N LYS A 335 -16.21 -4.63 12.88
CA LYS A 335 -17.24 -4.77 13.90
C LYS A 335 -16.78 -4.23 15.26
N GLN A 336 -15.59 -4.64 15.70
CA GLN A 336 -15.00 -4.16 16.97
C GLN A 336 -14.71 -2.67 16.96
N ALA A 337 -14.29 -2.13 15.83
CA ALA A 337 -14.01 -0.71 15.64
C ALA A 337 -15.27 0.16 15.40
N GLY A 338 -16.48 -0.42 15.46
CA GLY A 338 -17.74 0.30 15.24
C GLY A 338 -17.93 0.84 13.83
N LYS A 339 -17.23 0.27 12.83
CA LYS A 339 -17.31 0.75 11.44
C LYS A 339 -18.50 0.19 10.66
N LEU A 340 -19.18 -0.84 11.17
CA LEU A 340 -20.28 -1.54 10.49
C LEU A 340 -21.68 -1.18 11.04
N THR A 341 -21.77 -0.17 11.84
CA THR A 341 -23.05 0.39 12.35
C THR A 341 -23.75 1.23 11.29
#